data_13ae51e0f43cd4975eeadc471f06c909
#
_entry.id   13ae51e0f43cd4975eeadc471f06c909
#
_cell.length_a   1.000
_cell.length_b   1.000
_cell.length_c   1.000
_cell.angle_alpha   90.00
_cell.angle_beta   90.00
_cell.angle_gamma   90.00
#
_symmetry.space_group_name_H-M   'P 1'
#
loop_
_entity.id
_entity.type
_entity.pdbx_description
1 polymer ?
#
loop_
_entity_poly.entity_id
_entity_poly.type
_entity_poly.pdbx_seq_one_letter_code
_entity_poly.pdbx_strand_id
1 'polypeptide(L)'
;MGLLPLDEVRRRLRIVGQSYIGIREIPLERIVGSVDRSADFDRDFKTRRSRSRLAGLRAAFPDGDMPAIETYEVGGLYFVSDGHHRVSLARERGAMFIDAEVTRLKTNYELPPEVDVARLVHTEQQRVLLEESGLARSRPDAARIEFARPRGYPECLESIKAHGYDLARAGDGTLPSAEKVAADWYDNVYLPGVAAVDRAGLRERYPFKTEADLFLWIYERRRDLRVLDADADFDAAAAYAASEGVGRRDRRVIEQEKAKPLEP
;
A
#
# COMPACT_ATOMS: atom_id res chain seq x y z
N MET A 1 4.70 2.35 11.14
CA MET A 1 4.78 2.41 9.65
C MET A 1 6.21 2.69 9.25
N GLY A 2 6.76 2.00 8.23
CA GLY A 2 8.09 2.25 7.68
C GLY A 2 8.09 3.36 6.63
N LEU A 3 9.28 3.63 6.07
CA LEU A 3 9.45 4.53 4.94
C LEU A 3 8.74 3.98 3.69
N LEU A 4 8.31 4.87 2.80
CA LEU A 4 7.70 4.50 1.54
C LEU A 4 8.78 3.98 0.56
N PRO A 5 8.64 2.79 -0.04
CA PRO A 5 9.60 2.30 -1.04
C PRO A 5 9.43 3.03 -2.38
N LEU A 6 10.54 3.57 -2.94
CA LEU A 6 10.50 4.25 -4.24
C LEU A 6 10.03 3.33 -5.36
N ASP A 7 10.43 2.06 -5.37
CA ASP A 7 10.03 1.10 -6.39
C ASP A 7 8.53 0.83 -6.41
N GLU A 8 7.88 0.94 -5.26
CA GLU A 8 6.42 0.87 -5.17
C GLU A 8 5.78 2.08 -5.86
N VAL A 9 6.33 3.26 -5.67
CA VAL A 9 5.90 4.51 -6.32
C VAL A 9 6.19 4.46 -7.82
N ARG A 10 7.39 4.02 -8.25
CA ARG A 10 7.77 3.89 -9.67
C ARG A 10 6.84 2.97 -10.45
N ARG A 11 6.48 1.83 -9.88
CA ARG A 11 5.57 0.87 -10.53
C ARG A 11 4.15 1.40 -10.70
N ARG A 12 3.76 2.35 -9.90
CA ARG A 12 2.38 2.84 -9.78
C ARG A 12 2.17 4.23 -10.38
N LEU A 13 3.19 5.07 -10.33
CA LEU A 13 3.22 6.32 -11.05
C LEU A 13 4.00 6.07 -12.34
N ARG A 14 3.33 6.10 -13.48
CA ARG A 14 3.96 5.91 -14.78
C ARG A 14 5.08 6.94 -14.97
N ILE A 15 6.32 6.54 -14.63
CA ILE A 15 7.51 7.37 -14.80
C ILE A 15 7.82 7.43 -16.28
N VAL A 16 7.83 8.63 -16.84
CA VAL A 16 8.06 8.87 -18.27
C VAL A 16 9.47 9.34 -18.55
N GLY A 17 10.26 9.61 -17.53
CA GLY A 17 11.66 10.04 -17.67
C GLY A 17 12.29 10.45 -16.36
N GLN A 18 13.58 10.77 -16.41
CA GLN A 18 14.30 11.32 -15.27
C GLN A 18 15.21 12.47 -15.72
N SER A 19 15.50 13.40 -14.82
CA SER A 19 16.44 14.49 -15.03
C SER A 19 17.22 14.81 -13.76
N TYR A 20 18.51 14.98 -13.91
CA TYR A 20 19.37 15.45 -12.83
C TYR A 20 19.15 16.94 -12.59
N ILE A 21 18.89 17.33 -11.35
CA ILE A 21 18.57 18.72 -10.96
C ILE A 21 19.76 19.41 -10.31
N GLY A 22 20.73 18.64 -9.78
CA GLY A 22 21.87 19.14 -9.03
C GLY A 22 21.61 19.20 -7.51
N ILE A 23 22.53 19.85 -6.79
CA ILE A 23 22.44 20.02 -5.35
C ILE A 23 21.41 21.10 -5.02
N ARG A 24 20.51 20.79 -4.11
CA ARG A 24 19.44 21.65 -3.63
C ARG A 24 19.25 21.48 -2.13
N GLU A 25 18.90 22.56 -1.45
CA GLU A 25 18.33 22.50 -0.11
C GLU A 25 16.89 22.01 -0.20
N ILE A 26 16.55 20.90 0.47
CA ILE A 26 15.22 20.30 0.45
C ILE A 26 14.60 20.25 1.84
N PRO A 27 13.29 20.44 1.98
CA PRO A 27 12.60 20.33 3.26
C PRO A 27 12.63 18.90 3.80
N LEU A 28 13.06 18.72 5.04
CA LEU A 28 13.11 17.40 5.70
C LEU A 28 11.71 16.76 5.84
N GLU A 29 10.67 17.56 5.99
CA GLU A 29 9.28 17.10 6.05
C GLU A 29 8.81 16.45 4.75
N ARG A 30 9.38 16.83 3.60
CA ARG A 30 9.08 16.25 2.29
C ARG A 30 9.88 15.00 1.96
N ILE A 31 10.76 14.55 2.84
CA ILE A 31 11.46 13.28 2.71
C ILE A 31 10.58 12.18 3.31
N VAL A 32 9.95 11.37 2.45
CA VAL A 32 8.90 10.42 2.84
C VAL A 32 9.30 8.96 2.66
N GLY A 33 10.39 8.69 1.93
CA GLY A 33 10.69 7.33 1.51
C GLY A 33 12.18 7.05 1.29
N SER A 34 12.43 5.83 0.86
CA SER A 34 13.76 5.29 0.55
C SER A 34 13.74 4.47 -0.72
N VAL A 35 14.87 4.40 -1.42
CA VAL A 35 15.06 3.55 -2.60
C VAL A 35 15.11 2.08 -2.17
N ASP A 36 16.07 1.70 -1.29
CA ASP A 36 16.35 0.29 -0.98
C ASP A 36 16.19 -0.08 0.49
N ARG A 37 16.04 0.90 1.39
CA ARG A 37 16.13 0.71 2.84
C ARG A 37 14.86 1.09 3.60
N SER A 38 13.72 1.01 2.94
CA SER A 38 12.42 1.39 3.53
C SER A 38 12.03 0.53 4.74
N ALA A 39 12.51 -0.72 4.83
CA ALA A 39 12.25 -1.61 5.96
C ALA A 39 13.21 -1.40 7.14
N ASP A 40 14.37 -0.77 6.94
CA ASP A 40 15.41 -0.59 7.96
C ASP A 40 15.13 0.60 8.88
N PHE A 41 14.31 1.53 8.42
CA PHE A 41 14.02 2.80 9.09
C PHE A 41 12.54 2.99 9.35
N ASP A 42 12.22 3.69 10.43
CA ASP A 42 10.86 4.20 10.66
C ASP A 42 10.63 5.53 9.91
N ARG A 43 9.43 6.12 10.05
CA ARG A 43 9.09 7.40 9.41
C ARG A 43 10.01 8.57 9.81
N ASP A 44 10.62 8.48 10.99
CA ASP A 44 11.56 9.48 11.48
C ASP A 44 13.00 9.20 11.08
N PHE A 45 13.23 8.23 10.18
CA PHE A 45 14.55 7.74 9.79
C PHE A 45 15.37 7.19 10.97
N LYS A 46 14.71 6.73 12.05
CA LYS A 46 15.36 6.07 13.17
C LYS A 46 15.51 4.58 12.88
N THR A 47 16.65 4.01 13.24
CA THR A 47 16.92 2.59 13.13
C THR A 47 17.47 2.03 14.42
N ARG A 48 17.06 0.80 14.78
CA ARG A 48 17.59 0.11 15.97
C ARG A 48 19.00 -0.46 15.76
N ARG A 49 19.42 -0.63 14.49
CA ARG A 49 20.67 -1.36 14.12
C ARG A 49 21.92 -0.49 13.97
N SER A 50 21.86 0.84 14.10
CA SER A 50 22.97 1.70 13.72
C SER A 50 23.30 2.83 14.71
N ARG A 51 23.20 2.58 16.02
CA ARG A 51 23.59 3.56 17.04
C ARG A 51 25.07 4.01 16.90
N SER A 52 25.97 3.09 16.56
CA SER A 52 27.40 3.38 16.35
C SER A 52 27.64 4.30 15.16
N ARG A 53 26.88 4.14 14.06
CA ARG A 53 27.01 4.96 12.85
C ARG A 53 26.54 6.40 13.08
N LEU A 54 25.44 6.56 13.82
CA LEU A 54 24.96 7.88 14.26
C LEU A 54 25.96 8.59 15.18
N ALA A 55 26.57 7.86 16.13
CA ALA A 55 27.61 8.40 17.01
C ALA A 55 28.84 8.88 16.22
N GLY A 56 29.27 8.09 15.22
CA GLY A 56 30.39 8.48 14.33
C GLY A 56 30.05 9.73 13.51
N LEU A 57 28.84 9.84 12.98
CA LEU A 57 28.39 11.02 12.24
C LEU A 57 28.32 12.28 13.13
N ARG A 58 27.84 12.17 14.36
CA ARG A 58 27.82 13.29 15.32
C ARG A 58 29.22 13.81 15.61
N ALA A 59 30.21 12.89 15.77
CA ALA A 59 31.58 13.25 16.02
C ALA A 59 32.25 13.88 14.79
N ALA A 60 31.94 13.39 13.59
CA ALA A 60 32.51 13.89 12.35
C ALA A 60 31.95 15.26 11.91
N PHE A 61 30.70 15.54 12.26
CA PHE A 61 29.97 16.76 11.85
C PHE A 61 29.36 17.47 13.08
N PRO A 62 30.12 18.00 14.00
CA PRO A 62 29.62 18.64 15.22
C PRO A 62 28.78 19.87 14.89
N ASP A 63 29.16 20.64 13.88
CA ASP A 63 28.52 21.91 13.49
C ASP A 63 27.35 21.73 12.50
N GLY A 64 27.12 20.51 12.03
CA GLY A 64 25.98 20.21 11.15
C GLY A 64 26.26 20.31 9.66
N ASP A 65 27.43 20.73 9.24
CA ASP A 65 27.82 20.87 7.84
C ASP A 65 28.13 19.49 7.21
N MET A 66 27.07 18.74 6.91
CA MET A 66 27.16 17.39 6.35
C MET A 66 27.14 17.41 4.82
N PRO A 67 27.84 16.49 4.15
CA PRO A 67 27.73 16.34 2.70
C PRO A 67 26.27 16.12 2.28
N ALA A 68 25.91 16.62 1.08
CA ALA A 68 24.59 16.44 0.50
C ALA A 68 24.19 14.95 0.47
N ILE A 69 22.94 14.68 0.81
CA ILE A 69 22.34 13.35 0.64
C ILE A 69 21.98 13.12 -0.82
N GLU A 70 21.80 11.85 -1.24
CA GLU A 70 21.29 11.54 -2.58
C GLU A 70 19.81 11.21 -2.53
N THR A 71 19.02 11.81 -3.43
CA THR A 71 17.56 11.64 -3.45
C THR A 71 16.99 11.56 -4.86
N TYR A 72 15.88 10.83 -4.96
CA TYR A 72 14.95 10.95 -6.07
C TYR A 72 13.76 11.80 -5.66
N GLU A 73 13.38 12.73 -6.52
CA GLU A 73 12.16 13.54 -6.37
C GLU A 73 11.05 12.99 -7.26
N VAL A 74 9.86 12.80 -6.68
CA VAL A 74 8.64 12.46 -7.41
C VAL A 74 7.53 13.37 -6.93
N GLY A 75 7.08 14.29 -7.80
CA GLY A 75 5.98 15.20 -7.49
C GLY A 75 6.18 16.08 -6.24
N GLY A 76 7.41 16.52 -6.00
CA GLY A 76 7.76 17.36 -4.86
C GLY A 76 8.05 16.59 -3.55
N LEU A 77 8.07 15.27 -3.59
CA LEU A 77 8.42 14.40 -2.46
C LEU A 77 9.75 13.69 -2.73
N TYR A 78 10.52 13.44 -1.67
CA TYR A 78 11.89 12.95 -1.79
C TYR A 78 12.03 11.55 -1.19
N PHE A 79 12.81 10.72 -1.91
CA PHE A 79 13.14 9.35 -1.55
C PHE A 79 14.66 9.22 -1.46
N VAL A 80 15.17 8.87 -0.30
CA VAL A 80 16.61 8.80 -0.04
C VAL A 80 17.21 7.56 -0.68
N SER A 81 18.26 7.73 -1.51
CA SER A 81 19.11 6.63 -1.98
C SER A 81 20.35 6.48 -1.11
N ASP A 82 21.03 7.59 -0.78
CA ASP A 82 22.11 7.60 0.20
C ASP A 82 21.97 8.74 1.21
N GLY A 83 22.47 8.51 2.43
CA GLY A 83 22.43 9.51 3.50
C GLY A 83 21.31 9.35 4.53
N HIS A 84 20.68 8.19 4.63
CA HIS A 84 19.60 7.92 5.61
C HIS A 84 19.96 8.34 7.05
N HIS A 85 21.19 8.09 7.48
CA HIS A 85 21.65 8.50 8.82
C HIS A 85 21.89 10.00 8.94
N ARG A 86 22.22 10.68 7.82
CA ARG A 86 22.31 12.16 7.77
C ARG A 86 20.93 12.78 7.94
N VAL A 87 19.91 12.22 7.29
CA VAL A 87 18.50 12.62 7.50
C VAL A 87 18.08 12.42 8.96
N SER A 88 18.42 11.25 9.54
CA SER A 88 18.12 10.96 10.94
C SER A 88 18.76 12.01 11.87
N LEU A 89 20.04 12.33 11.66
CA LEU A 89 20.77 13.30 12.47
C LEU A 89 20.25 14.73 12.29
N ALA A 90 19.92 15.12 11.05
CA ALA A 90 19.34 16.43 10.77
C ALA A 90 17.97 16.62 11.48
N ARG A 91 17.11 15.61 11.41
CA ARG A 91 15.81 15.61 12.14
C ARG A 91 16.01 15.67 13.66
N GLU A 92 16.95 14.91 14.20
CA GLU A 92 17.27 14.93 15.63
C GLU A 92 17.76 16.30 16.09
N ARG A 93 18.45 17.04 15.24
CA ARG A 93 18.90 18.42 15.51
C ARG A 93 17.85 19.49 15.29
N GLY A 94 16.66 19.12 14.84
CA GLY A 94 15.57 20.04 14.54
C GLY A 94 15.79 20.88 13.29
N ALA A 95 16.66 20.44 12.36
CA ALA A 95 16.85 21.12 11.10
C ALA A 95 15.53 21.07 10.28
N MET A 96 15.22 22.15 9.56
CA MET A 96 14.06 22.19 8.66
C MET A 96 14.43 21.73 7.25
N PHE A 97 15.67 21.89 6.85
CA PHE A 97 16.18 21.60 5.51
C PHE A 97 17.47 20.77 5.57
N ILE A 98 17.82 20.15 4.46
CA ILE A 98 19.06 19.42 4.26
C ILE A 98 19.50 19.54 2.79
N ASP A 99 20.82 19.62 2.55
CA ASP A 99 21.37 19.60 1.20
C ASP A 99 21.22 18.20 0.58
N ALA A 100 20.71 18.17 -0.63
CA ALA A 100 20.49 16.95 -1.39
C ALA A 100 20.88 17.09 -2.85
N GLU A 101 21.54 16.08 -3.36
CA GLU A 101 21.70 15.86 -4.78
C GLU A 101 20.40 15.21 -5.30
N VAL A 102 19.69 15.93 -6.19
CA VAL A 102 18.33 15.58 -6.58
C VAL A 102 18.28 15.08 -8.01
N THR A 103 17.74 13.87 -8.19
CA THR A 103 17.31 13.35 -9.49
C THR A 103 15.79 13.34 -9.54
N ARG A 104 15.18 14.14 -10.43
CA ARG A 104 13.74 14.21 -10.60
C ARG A 104 13.22 13.11 -11.51
N LEU A 105 12.25 12.36 -11.04
CA LEU A 105 11.48 11.42 -11.83
C LEU A 105 10.23 12.11 -12.39
N LYS A 106 10.12 12.18 -13.72
CA LYS A 106 9.00 12.83 -14.39
C LYS A 106 7.81 11.87 -14.43
N THR A 107 6.65 12.36 -14.01
CA THR A 107 5.37 11.68 -14.11
C THR A 107 4.43 12.52 -14.95
N ASN A 108 3.40 11.91 -15.53
CA ASN A 108 2.33 12.64 -16.22
C ASN A 108 1.36 13.33 -15.23
N TYR A 109 1.61 13.21 -13.94
CA TYR A 109 0.79 13.79 -12.89
C TYR A 109 1.53 14.95 -12.24
N GLU A 110 0.95 16.14 -12.29
CA GLU A 110 1.33 17.24 -11.40
C GLU A 110 0.75 16.92 -10.02
N LEU A 111 1.63 16.68 -9.05
CA LEU A 111 1.23 16.44 -7.67
C LEU A 111 1.15 17.77 -6.94
N PRO A 112 0.00 18.17 -6.38
CA PRO A 112 -0.07 19.32 -5.49
C PRO A 112 0.89 19.15 -4.30
N PRO A 113 1.45 20.23 -3.75
CA PRO A 113 2.43 20.18 -2.65
C PRO A 113 1.96 19.43 -1.39
N GLU A 114 0.66 19.23 -1.25
CA GLU A 114 -0.01 18.63 -0.09
C GLU A 114 -0.44 17.18 -0.30
N VAL A 115 0.00 16.55 -1.42
CA VAL A 115 -0.44 15.18 -1.74
C VAL A 115 0.19 14.18 -0.80
N ASP A 116 -0.65 13.49 -0.07
CA ASP A 116 -0.29 12.22 0.56
C ASP A 116 -0.03 11.19 -0.56
N VAL A 117 1.25 10.87 -0.78
CA VAL A 117 1.67 9.87 -1.78
C VAL A 117 1.02 8.52 -1.52
N ALA A 118 0.77 8.16 -0.27
CA ALA A 118 0.06 6.93 0.04
C ALA A 118 -1.36 6.97 -0.54
N ARG A 119 -2.06 8.08 -0.38
CA ARG A 119 -3.40 8.28 -0.95
C ARG A 119 -3.38 8.28 -2.48
N LEU A 120 -2.38 8.93 -3.09
CA LEU A 120 -2.22 8.92 -4.53
C LEU A 120 -2.02 7.51 -5.08
N VAL A 121 -1.16 6.72 -4.41
CA VAL A 121 -0.93 5.33 -4.76
C VAL A 121 -2.22 4.51 -4.67
N HIS A 122 -3.02 4.70 -3.63
CA HIS A 122 -4.33 4.05 -3.50
C HIS A 122 -5.27 4.44 -4.65
N THR A 123 -5.39 5.75 -4.95
CA THR A 123 -6.24 6.26 -6.03
C THR A 123 -5.84 5.69 -7.38
N GLU A 124 -4.55 5.65 -7.69
CA GLU A 124 -4.07 5.11 -8.97
C GLU A 124 -4.29 3.60 -9.07
N GLN A 125 -4.05 2.85 -8.00
CA GLN A 125 -4.31 1.40 -7.97
C GLN A 125 -5.80 1.08 -8.11
N GLN A 126 -6.67 1.85 -7.47
CA GLN A 126 -8.11 1.74 -7.63
C GLN A 126 -8.52 2.03 -9.07
N ARG A 127 -8.00 3.11 -9.69
CA ARG A 127 -8.25 3.43 -11.08
C ARG A 127 -7.84 2.29 -12.00
N VAL A 128 -6.63 1.74 -11.82
CA VAL A 128 -6.13 0.60 -12.59
C VAL A 128 -7.04 -0.62 -12.43
N LEU A 129 -7.43 -0.97 -11.20
CA LEU A 129 -8.40 -2.05 -10.94
C LEU A 129 -9.68 -1.84 -11.74
N LEU A 130 -10.30 -0.67 -11.62
CA LEU A 130 -11.60 -0.38 -12.23
C LEU A 130 -11.55 -0.36 -13.76
N GLU A 131 -10.47 0.19 -14.34
CA GLU A 131 -10.31 0.28 -15.79
C GLU A 131 -9.92 -1.08 -16.41
N GLU A 132 -8.87 -1.75 -15.89
CA GLU A 132 -8.39 -3.01 -16.46
C GLU A 132 -9.38 -4.16 -16.30
N SER A 133 -10.14 -4.19 -15.21
CA SER A 133 -11.19 -5.20 -15.05
C SER A 133 -12.43 -4.93 -15.88
N GLY A 134 -12.68 -3.67 -16.26
CA GLY A 134 -13.94 -3.25 -16.88
C GLY A 134 -15.06 -2.91 -15.87
N LEU A 135 -14.76 -2.93 -14.54
CA LEU A 135 -15.71 -2.54 -13.49
C LEU A 135 -16.18 -1.11 -13.63
N ALA A 136 -15.31 -0.18 -14.04
CA ALA A 136 -15.66 1.23 -14.24
C ALA A 136 -16.90 1.41 -15.13
N ARG A 137 -17.06 0.56 -16.15
CA ARG A 137 -18.16 0.62 -17.10
C ARG A 137 -19.33 -0.29 -16.73
N SER A 138 -19.03 -1.49 -16.22
CA SER A 138 -20.05 -2.51 -15.95
C SER A 138 -20.73 -2.37 -14.60
N ARG A 139 -20.00 -1.87 -13.58
CA ARG A 139 -20.50 -1.69 -12.20
C ARG A 139 -19.89 -0.43 -11.58
N PRO A 140 -20.43 0.78 -11.86
CA PRO A 140 -19.91 2.04 -11.30
C PRO A 140 -19.83 2.06 -9.76
N ASP A 141 -20.72 1.33 -9.08
CA ASP A 141 -20.72 1.17 -7.62
C ASP A 141 -19.45 0.49 -7.08
N ALA A 142 -18.71 -0.23 -7.94
CA ALA A 142 -17.43 -0.81 -7.58
C ALA A 142 -16.36 0.25 -7.27
N ALA A 143 -16.60 1.54 -7.57
CA ALA A 143 -15.74 2.65 -7.17
C ALA A 143 -15.56 2.76 -5.64
N ARG A 144 -16.43 2.14 -4.84
CA ARG A 144 -16.27 2.05 -3.38
C ARG A 144 -15.32 0.94 -2.90
N ILE A 145 -14.81 0.08 -3.78
CA ILE A 145 -13.82 -0.94 -3.43
C ILE A 145 -12.52 -0.26 -3.03
N GLU A 146 -12.23 -0.23 -1.74
CA GLU A 146 -11.03 0.36 -1.17
C GLU A 146 -10.30 -0.66 -0.29
N PHE A 147 -8.97 -0.65 -0.36
CA PHE A 147 -8.10 -1.51 0.45
C PHE A 147 -7.28 -0.68 1.43
N ALA A 148 -7.04 -1.17 2.64
CA ALA A 148 -6.13 -0.53 3.58
C ALA A 148 -4.66 -0.53 3.09
N ARG A 149 -4.33 -1.43 2.17
CA ARG A 149 -3.02 -1.53 1.55
C ARG A 149 -3.12 -1.58 0.02
N PRO A 150 -2.28 -0.85 -0.71
CA PRO A 150 -2.29 -0.82 -2.17
C PRO A 150 -2.19 -2.21 -2.84
N ARG A 151 -1.58 -3.18 -2.17
CA ARG A 151 -1.45 -4.57 -2.65
C ARG A 151 -2.80 -5.26 -2.87
N GLY A 152 -3.85 -4.86 -2.15
CA GLY A 152 -5.19 -5.45 -2.31
C GLY A 152 -5.77 -5.27 -3.71
N TYR A 153 -5.46 -4.14 -4.38
CA TYR A 153 -6.00 -3.88 -5.73
C TYR A 153 -5.55 -4.89 -6.79
N PRO A 154 -4.23 -5.18 -6.98
CA PRO A 154 -3.82 -6.21 -7.91
C PRO A 154 -4.30 -7.62 -7.52
N GLU A 155 -4.38 -7.96 -6.23
CA GLU A 155 -4.93 -9.25 -5.78
C GLU A 155 -6.43 -9.36 -6.14
N CYS A 156 -7.19 -8.28 -6.01
CA CYS A 156 -8.58 -8.21 -6.44
C CYS A 156 -8.71 -8.38 -7.97
N LEU A 157 -7.86 -7.70 -8.76
CA LEU A 157 -7.85 -7.85 -10.22
C LEU A 157 -7.57 -9.29 -10.64
N GLU A 158 -6.63 -9.98 -9.98
CA GLU A 158 -6.36 -11.40 -10.25
C GLU A 158 -7.56 -12.30 -9.89
N SER A 159 -8.33 -11.97 -8.84
CA SER A 159 -9.56 -12.72 -8.52
C SER A 159 -10.64 -12.57 -9.59
N ILE A 160 -10.75 -11.38 -10.22
CA ILE A 160 -11.66 -11.14 -11.34
C ILE A 160 -11.23 -11.95 -12.58
N LYS A 161 -9.93 -11.95 -12.90
CA LYS A 161 -9.39 -12.74 -14.02
C LYS A 161 -9.61 -14.24 -13.81
N ALA A 162 -9.34 -14.73 -12.60
CA ALA A 162 -9.57 -16.14 -12.25
C ALA A 162 -11.04 -16.53 -12.45
N HIS A 163 -11.97 -15.68 -12.04
CA HIS A 163 -13.40 -15.89 -12.25
C HIS A 163 -13.77 -15.98 -13.75
N GLY A 164 -13.13 -15.18 -14.60
CA GLY A 164 -13.31 -15.26 -16.06
C GLY A 164 -12.91 -16.63 -16.62
N TYR A 165 -11.84 -17.24 -16.13
CA TYR A 165 -11.45 -18.60 -16.51
C TYR A 165 -12.45 -19.65 -16.01
N ASP A 166 -13.01 -19.46 -14.82
CA ASP A 166 -14.04 -20.37 -14.29
C ASP A 166 -15.32 -20.31 -15.12
N LEU A 167 -15.75 -19.10 -15.52
CA LEU A 167 -16.89 -18.92 -16.43
C LEU A 167 -16.67 -19.57 -17.80
N ALA A 168 -15.48 -19.40 -18.38
CA ALA A 168 -15.14 -20.05 -19.65
C ALA A 168 -15.19 -21.58 -19.54
N ARG A 169 -14.66 -22.14 -18.43
CA ARG A 169 -14.65 -23.59 -18.17
C ARG A 169 -16.05 -24.16 -17.96
N ALA A 170 -16.95 -23.39 -17.32
CA ALA A 170 -18.34 -23.78 -17.11
C ALA A 170 -19.20 -23.65 -18.37
N GLY A 171 -18.78 -22.84 -19.34
CA GLY A 171 -19.45 -22.60 -20.62
C GLY A 171 -18.88 -23.41 -21.78
N ASP A 172 -18.72 -22.76 -22.92
CA ASP A 172 -18.24 -23.35 -24.18
C ASP A 172 -16.71 -23.26 -24.36
N GLY A 173 -15.96 -22.83 -23.33
CA GLY A 173 -14.52 -22.61 -23.35
C GLY A 173 -14.12 -21.21 -23.84
N THR A 174 -15.07 -20.37 -24.25
CA THR A 174 -14.80 -19.01 -24.71
C THR A 174 -14.75 -18.06 -23.53
N LEU A 175 -13.66 -17.24 -23.42
CA LEU A 175 -13.56 -16.19 -22.42
C LEU A 175 -14.60 -15.08 -22.71
N PRO A 176 -15.47 -14.75 -21.75
CA PRO A 176 -16.36 -13.60 -21.90
C PRO A 176 -15.58 -12.29 -21.95
N SER A 177 -16.22 -11.20 -22.42
CA SER A 177 -15.59 -9.88 -22.37
C SER A 177 -15.25 -9.47 -20.92
N ALA A 178 -14.21 -8.65 -20.75
CA ALA A 178 -13.79 -8.18 -19.42
C ALA A 178 -14.95 -7.57 -18.62
N GLU A 179 -15.79 -6.78 -19.26
CA GLU A 179 -16.97 -6.16 -18.65
C GLU A 179 -18.01 -7.18 -18.17
N LYS A 180 -18.24 -8.27 -18.93
CA LYS A 180 -19.16 -9.35 -18.52
C LYS A 180 -18.57 -10.12 -17.34
N VAL A 181 -17.28 -10.45 -17.39
CA VAL A 181 -16.59 -11.12 -16.29
C VAL A 181 -16.64 -10.27 -15.02
N ALA A 182 -16.33 -8.97 -15.15
CA ALA A 182 -16.32 -8.05 -14.02
C ALA A 182 -17.70 -7.88 -13.40
N ALA A 183 -18.74 -7.76 -14.24
CA ALA A 183 -20.11 -7.64 -13.75
C ALA A 183 -20.56 -8.90 -13.01
N ASP A 184 -20.31 -10.08 -13.58
CA ASP A 184 -20.67 -11.36 -12.97
C ASP A 184 -19.89 -11.57 -11.66
N TRP A 185 -18.58 -11.29 -11.66
CA TRP A 185 -17.75 -11.36 -10.45
C TRP A 185 -18.27 -10.43 -9.35
N TYR A 186 -18.63 -9.18 -9.69
CA TYR A 186 -19.11 -8.22 -8.70
C TYR A 186 -20.43 -8.69 -8.07
N ASP A 187 -21.38 -9.13 -8.89
CA ASP A 187 -22.71 -9.53 -8.44
C ASP A 187 -22.72 -10.90 -7.72
N ASN A 188 -21.94 -11.87 -8.22
CA ASN A 188 -22.02 -13.28 -7.79
C ASN A 188 -20.84 -13.73 -6.92
N VAL A 189 -19.78 -12.91 -6.80
CA VAL A 189 -18.61 -13.24 -5.99
C VAL A 189 -18.36 -12.16 -4.93
N TYR A 190 -18.22 -10.89 -5.35
CA TYR A 190 -17.86 -9.82 -4.42
C TYR A 190 -18.98 -9.51 -3.43
N LEU A 191 -20.18 -9.18 -3.91
CA LEU A 191 -21.29 -8.84 -3.04
C LEU A 191 -21.71 -9.98 -2.09
N PRO A 192 -21.81 -11.25 -2.53
CA PRO A 192 -22.06 -12.36 -1.61
C PRO A 192 -20.95 -12.56 -0.58
N GLY A 193 -19.69 -12.36 -0.97
CA GLY A 193 -18.56 -12.41 -0.05
C GLY A 193 -18.62 -11.31 1.00
N VAL A 194 -18.90 -10.06 0.60
CA VAL A 194 -19.10 -8.94 1.52
C VAL A 194 -20.24 -9.21 2.49
N ALA A 195 -21.36 -9.72 1.99
CA ALA A 195 -22.50 -10.09 2.85
C ALA A 195 -22.13 -11.18 3.88
N ALA A 196 -21.26 -12.13 3.51
CA ALA A 196 -20.77 -13.15 4.46
C ALA A 196 -19.83 -12.54 5.52
N VAL A 197 -18.98 -11.56 5.14
CA VAL A 197 -18.15 -10.79 6.08
C VAL A 197 -19.03 -10.11 7.13
N ASP A 198 -20.12 -9.48 6.72
CA ASP A 198 -21.05 -8.79 7.62
C ASP A 198 -21.79 -9.78 8.54
N ARG A 199 -22.34 -10.87 7.98
CA ARG A 199 -23.01 -11.90 8.78
C ARG A 199 -22.10 -12.52 9.85
N ALA A 200 -20.81 -12.67 9.54
CA ALA A 200 -19.83 -13.23 10.47
C ALA A 200 -19.26 -12.21 11.50
N GLY A 201 -19.70 -10.94 11.46
CA GLY A 201 -19.23 -9.88 12.36
C GLY A 201 -17.73 -9.57 12.21
N LEU A 202 -17.17 -9.78 11.01
CA LEU A 202 -15.73 -9.62 10.81
C LEU A 202 -15.31 -8.15 10.79
N ARG A 203 -16.20 -7.22 10.41
CA ARG A 203 -15.89 -5.77 10.43
C ARG A 203 -15.67 -5.26 11.86
N GLU A 204 -16.53 -5.65 12.78
CA GLU A 204 -16.44 -5.26 14.19
C GLU A 204 -15.20 -5.86 14.85
N ARG A 205 -14.85 -7.08 14.42
CA ARG A 205 -13.68 -7.80 14.94
C ARG A 205 -12.37 -7.26 14.39
N TYR A 206 -12.36 -6.72 13.17
CA TYR A 206 -11.17 -6.22 12.47
C TYR A 206 -11.36 -4.78 11.96
N PRO A 207 -11.52 -3.78 12.86
CA PRO A 207 -11.89 -2.40 12.49
C PRO A 207 -10.87 -1.67 11.63
N PHE A 208 -9.63 -2.20 11.51
CA PHE A 208 -8.56 -1.61 10.68
C PHE A 208 -8.49 -2.19 9.27
N LYS A 209 -9.36 -3.15 8.96
CA LYS A 209 -9.47 -3.71 7.62
C LYS A 209 -10.67 -3.11 6.92
N THR A 210 -10.50 -2.83 5.64
CA THR A 210 -11.64 -2.42 4.81
C THR A 210 -12.51 -3.63 4.50
N GLU A 211 -13.70 -3.37 4.02
CA GLU A 211 -14.61 -4.39 3.49
C GLU A 211 -13.93 -5.28 2.46
N ALA A 212 -13.19 -4.65 1.52
CA ALA A 212 -12.50 -5.36 0.47
C ALA A 212 -11.29 -6.19 0.97
N ASP A 213 -10.57 -5.72 2.01
CA ASP A 213 -9.52 -6.53 2.66
C ASP A 213 -10.11 -7.81 3.26
N LEU A 214 -11.25 -7.69 3.95
CA LEU A 214 -11.94 -8.82 4.57
C LEU A 214 -12.51 -9.77 3.52
N PHE A 215 -13.07 -9.22 2.44
CA PHE A 215 -13.51 -10.02 1.29
C PHE A 215 -12.37 -10.84 0.70
N LEU A 216 -11.21 -10.24 0.38
CA LEU A 216 -10.06 -10.98 -0.16
C LEU A 216 -9.60 -12.08 0.79
N TRP A 217 -9.59 -11.80 2.09
CA TRP A 217 -9.21 -12.79 3.09
C TRP A 217 -10.13 -14.02 3.08
N ILE A 218 -11.45 -13.83 3.08
CA ILE A 218 -12.39 -14.97 3.01
C ILE A 218 -12.44 -15.60 1.62
N TYR A 219 -12.16 -14.84 0.55
CA TYR A 219 -12.02 -15.38 -0.81
C TYR A 219 -10.88 -16.39 -0.90
N GLU A 220 -9.71 -16.06 -0.33
CA GLU A 220 -8.59 -17.00 -0.24
C GLU A 220 -8.95 -18.24 0.58
N ARG A 221 -9.59 -18.05 1.74
CA ARG A 221 -10.02 -19.16 2.60
C ARG A 221 -11.04 -20.05 1.91
N ARG A 222 -11.98 -19.49 1.18
CA ARG A 222 -12.95 -20.28 0.39
C ARG A 222 -12.23 -21.12 -0.65
N ARG A 223 -11.24 -20.59 -1.33
CA ARG A 223 -10.44 -21.33 -2.30
C ARG A 223 -9.70 -22.50 -1.63
N ASP A 224 -9.11 -22.28 -0.48
CA ASP A 224 -8.40 -23.34 0.29
C ASP A 224 -9.38 -24.42 0.76
N LEU A 225 -10.53 -24.02 1.28
CA LEU A 225 -11.57 -24.96 1.73
C LEU A 225 -12.14 -25.79 0.58
N ARG A 226 -12.30 -25.24 -0.63
CA ARG A 226 -12.79 -25.97 -1.80
C ARG A 226 -11.88 -27.09 -2.29
N VAL A 227 -10.65 -27.13 -1.86
CA VAL A 227 -9.76 -28.27 -2.09
C VAL A 227 -10.22 -29.49 -1.28
N LEU A 228 -10.85 -29.26 -0.11
CA LEU A 228 -11.32 -30.29 0.81
C LEU A 228 -12.82 -30.57 0.66
N ASP A 229 -13.59 -29.53 0.37
CA ASP A 229 -15.04 -29.53 0.17
C ASP A 229 -15.41 -28.61 -1.00
N ALA A 230 -15.78 -29.19 -2.14
CA ALA A 230 -16.07 -28.46 -3.38
C ALA A 230 -17.24 -27.47 -3.22
N ASP A 231 -18.16 -27.73 -2.29
CA ASP A 231 -19.36 -26.92 -2.04
C ASP A 231 -19.12 -25.78 -1.01
N ALA A 232 -17.89 -25.63 -0.50
CA ALA A 232 -17.56 -24.57 0.45
C ALA A 232 -17.93 -23.19 -0.08
N ASP A 233 -18.85 -22.52 0.62
CA ASP A 233 -19.36 -21.20 0.31
C ASP A 233 -18.63 -20.08 1.06
N PHE A 234 -19.07 -18.83 0.92
CA PHE A 234 -18.49 -17.70 1.62
C PHE A 234 -18.82 -17.68 3.12
N ASP A 235 -19.96 -18.24 3.53
CA ASP A 235 -20.32 -18.30 4.95
C ASP A 235 -19.42 -19.30 5.70
N ALA A 236 -19.12 -20.45 5.11
CA ALA A 236 -18.15 -21.40 5.64
C ALA A 236 -16.73 -20.78 5.74
N ALA A 237 -16.30 -20.05 4.71
CA ALA A 237 -15.02 -19.35 4.71
C ALA A 237 -14.94 -18.24 5.76
N ALA A 238 -16.00 -17.46 5.93
CA ALA A 238 -16.08 -16.41 6.93
C ALA A 238 -16.10 -16.98 8.37
N ALA A 239 -16.83 -18.06 8.60
CA ALA A 239 -16.85 -18.77 9.87
C ALA A 239 -15.46 -19.35 10.20
N TYR A 240 -14.78 -19.93 9.22
CA TYR A 240 -13.42 -20.43 9.39
C TYR A 240 -12.45 -19.30 9.73
N ALA A 241 -12.48 -18.17 8.97
CA ALA A 241 -11.68 -17.00 9.27
C ALA A 241 -11.96 -16.43 10.67
N ALA A 242 -13.21 -16.43 11.11
CA ALA A 242 -13.58 -16.02 12.46
C ALA A 242 -13.00 -16.95 13.53
N SER A 243 -12.83 -18.25 13.26
CA SER A 243 -12.29 -19.24 14.19
C SER A 243 -10.77 -19.19 14.33
N GLU A 244 -10.02 -18.82 13.29
CA GLU A 244 -8.54 -18.77 13.30
C GLU A 244 -7.98 -17.74 14.30
N GLY A 245 -8.78 -16.80 14.75
CA GLY A 245 -8.38 -15.76 15.69
C GLY A 245 -7.47 -14.69 15.06
N VAL A 246 -7.24 -13.63 15.81
CA VAL A 246 -6.33 -12.55 15.42
C VAL A 246 -4.90 -13.08 15.47
N GLY A 247 -4.19 -13.13 14.36
CA GLY A 247 -2.77 -13.48 14.32
C GLY A 247 -1.94 -12.60 15.27
N ARG A 248 -0.82 -13.11 15.81
CA ARG A 248 0.04 -12.37 16.77
C ARG A 248 0.45 -10.97 16.28
N ARG A 249 0.50 -10.75 14.97
CA ARG A 249 0.87 -9.45 14.36
C ARG A 249 -0.28 -8.46 14.40
N ASP A 250 -1.49 -8.91 14.17
CA ASP A 250 -2.70 -8.09 14.21
C ASP A 250 -3.10 -7.76 15.66
N ARG A 251 -2.87 -8.66 16.63
CA ARG A 251 -3.05 -8.37 18.06
C ARG A 251 -2.19 -7.20 18.53
N ARG A 252 -0.92 -7.11 18.10
CA ARG A 252 -0.03 -5.99 18.45
C ARG A 252 -0.51 -4.66 17.89
N VAL A 253 -1.06 -4.65 16.68
CA VAL A 253 -1.60 -3.43 16.05
C VAL A 253 -2.86 -2.98 16.80
N ILE A 254 -3.76 -3.91 17.15
CA ILE A 254 -4.99 -3.62 17.90
C ILE A 254 -4.65 -3.09 19.31
N GLU A 255 -3.67 -3.69 20.00
CA GLU A 255 -3.23 -3.24 21.32
C GLU A 255 -2.56 -1.85 21.28
N GLN A 256 -1.76 -1.56 20.24
CA GLN A 256 -1.12 -0.26 20.06
C GLN A 256 -2.12 0.86 19.75
N GLU A 257 -3.17 0.59 18.99
CA GLU A 257 -4.20 1.58 18.68
C GLU A 257 -5.18 1.80 19.83
N LYS A 258 -5.51 0.73 20.58
CA LYS A 258 -6.32 0.87 21.82
C LYS A 258 -5.58 1.63 22.93
N ALA A 259 -4.25 1.67 22.88
CA ALA A 259 -3.41 2.39 23.82
C ALA A 259 -3.19 3.88 23.45
N LYS A 260 -3.68 4.35 22.29
CA LYS A 260 -3.66 5.76 21.96
C LYS A 260 -4.74 6.50 22.80
N PRO A 261 -4.37 7.54 23.57
CA PRO A 261 -5.37 8.39 24.23
C PRO A 261 -6.27 9.00 23.15
N LEU A 262 -7.57 9.00 23.39
CA LEU A 262 -8.51 9.86 22.67
C LEU A 262 -8.07 11.30 22.96
N GLU A 263 -7.48 11.96 21.96
CA GLU A 263 -7.24 13.40 22.06
C GLU A 263 -8.61 14.12 22.10
N PRO A 264 -8.75 15.13 22.98
CA PRO A 264 -10.00 15.84 23.20
C PRO A 264 -10.45 16.67 22.01
#